data_8277d740c3185348b81916faddc9d144
#
_entry.id   8277d740c3185348b81916faddc9d144
#
_cell.length_a   1.000
_cell.length_b   1.000
_cell.length_c   1.000
_cell.angle_alpha   90.00
_cell.angle_beta   90.00
_cell.angle_gamma   90.00
#
_symmetry.space_group_name_H-M   'P 1'
#
loop_
_entity.id
_entity.type
_entity.pdbx_description
1 polymer ?
#
loop_
_entity_poly.entity_id
_entity_poly.type
_entity_poly.pdbx_seq_one_letter_code
_entity_poly.pdbx_strand_id
1 'polypeptide(L)'
;MILIYTHKITPRVRYIFKHIFTRILLIPVDFTTKVDDFVAYNGPKMTYTKTPFGNEFFVKSNDLLFEQGVNDMEIIIQKWEEVACFFNAGPKSFIPYDIFAASFYLISRYEEYLPHVKDIHGRYTAEQSMAFKYRFLEKPVVDIWAYKLLKAFKEKFPDLEYENRSYEFISTVDIDNAYAYKHKSLVRSIGGFVNDLAQFKLLNILHRFAVVFNIKKDPFDTFDRFIHTRKEQNIKTIFFFLIGDYTTFDTHVSASKTNSRLLIKEMLDYASVGLHPSYFTMNNAPLLKKEKERLERIINTPIPTKSGNKYGCIGPMKLKKVRIKMTIK
;
A
#
# COMPACT_ATOMS: atom_id res chain seq x y z
N MET A 1 14.41 19.31 -12.25
CA MET A 1 15.08 18.46 -11.23
C MET A 1 15.46 19.33 -10.05
N ILE A 2 15.29 18.87 -8.81
CA ILE A 2 15.69 19.60 -7.58
C ILE A 2 16.95 18.97 -7.01
N LEU A 3 17.98 19.77 -6.70
CA LEU A 3 19.17 19.30 -6.01
C LEU A 3 19.02 19.50 -4.48
N ILE A 4 19.28 18.43 -3.73
CA ILE A 4 19.14 18.42 -2.28
C ILE A 4 20.54 18.25 -1.66
N TYR A 5 20.96 19.26 -0.91
CA TYR A 5 22.14 19.13 -0.06
C TYR A 5 21.76 18.60 1.32
N THR A 6 22.50 17.62 1.80
CA THR A 6 22.44 17.13 3.17
C THR A 6 23.81 16.64 3.62
N HIS A 7 24.12 16.74 4.91
CA HIS A 7 25.42 16.31 5.46
C HIS A 7 25.65 14.79 5.31
N LYS A 8 24.58 14.00 5.21
CA LYS A 8 24.65 12.54 5.04
C LYS A 8 23.43 12.02 4.26
N ILE A 9 23.67 11.25 3.21
CA ILE A 9 22.63 10.64 2.42
C ILE A 9 22.31 9.24 2.96
N THR A 10 21.37 9.17 3.90
CA THR A 10 20.89 7.90 4.48
C THR A 10 19.83 7.23 3.58
N PRO A 11 19.56 5.92 3.74
CA PRO A 11 18.43 5.27 3.09
C PRO A 11 17.09 5.95 3.42
N ARG A 12 16.89 6.44 4.66
CA ARG A 12 15.68 7.15 5.10
C ARG A 12 15.51 8.47 4.35
N VAL A 13 16.56 9.29 4.27
CA VAL A 13 16.59 10.53 3.49
C VAL A 13 16.23 10.23 2.04
N ARG A 14 16.96 9.33 1.39
CA ARG A 14 16.72 8.97 -0.02
C ARG A 14 15.29 8.47 -0.27
N TYR A 15 14.77 7.64 0.63
CA TYR A 15 13.43 7.10 0.53
C TYR A 15 12.35 8.17 0.59
N ILE A 16 12.39 9.02 1.65
CA ILE A 16 11.28 9.95 1.88
C ILE A 16 11.29 11.14 0.93
N PHE A 17 12.48 11.65 0.57
CA PHE A 17 12.59 12.73 -0.41
C PHE A 17 12.11 12.27 -1.80
N LYS A 18 12.52 11.07 -2.24
CA LYS A 18 11.98 10.47 -3.47
C LYS A 18 10.48 10.23 -3.38
N HIS A 19 9.95 9.84 -2.22
CA HIS A 19 8.52 9.65 -2.04
C HIS A 19 7.76 10.96 -2.23
N ILE A 20 8.18 12.04 -1.56
CA ILE A 20 7.53 13.34 -1.63
C ILE A 20 7.71 13.97 -3.03
N PHE A 21 8.94 14.16 -3.47
CA PHE A 21 9.20 14.87 -4.71
C PHE A 21 8.88 14.03 -5.95
N THR A 22 9.40 12.81 -6.05
CA THR A 22 9.28 12.02 -7.29
C THR A 22 7.95 11.29 -7.41
N ARG A 23 7.37 10.79 -6.29
CA ARG A 23 6.12 10.02 -6.35
C ARG A 23 4.87 10.88 -6.17
N ILE A 24 4.91 11.87 -5.25
CA ILE A 24 3.75 12.73 -5.00
C ILE A 24 3.77 13.92 -5.96
N LEU A 25 4.86 14.65 -6.04
CA LEU A 25 4.95 15.89 -6.81
C LEU A 25 5.41 15.70 -8.26
N LEU A 26 5.84 14.49 -8.65
CA LEU A 26 6.35 14.14 -9.99
C LEU A 26 7.59 14.96 -10.40
N ILE A 27 8.36 15.47 -9.44
CA ILE A 27 9.56 16.25 -9.65
C ILE A 27 10.79 15.38 -9.38
N PRO A 28 11.70 15.19 -10.36
CA PRO A 28 12.94 14.46 -10.15
C PRO A 28 13.84 15.15 -9.11
N VAL A 29 14.53 14.35 -8.28
CA VAL A 29 15.47 14.85 -7.27
C VAL A 29 16.81 14.15 -7.36
N ASP A 30 17.86 14.89 -7.06
CA ASP A 30 19.20 14.36 -6.83
C ASP A 30 19.77 14.87 -5.51
N PHE A 31 20.84 14.24 -5.03
CA PHE A 31 21.41 14.49 -3.72
C PHE A 31 22.92 14.73 -3.80
N THR A 32 23.39 15.72 -3.03
CA THR A 32 24.81 15.93 -2.82
C THR A 32 25.14 16.11 -1.34
N THR A 33 26.37 15.75 -0.97
CA THR A 33 26.98 16.07 0.33
C THR A 33 28.13 17.06 0.17
N LYS A 34 28.40 17.50 -1.06
CA LYS A 34 29.47 18.46 -1.37
C LYS A 34 28.87 19.85 -1.51
N VAL A 35 29.43 20.80 -0.77
CA VAL A 35 28.98 22.21 -0.82
C VAL A 35 29.26 22.82 -2.17
N ASP A 36 30.42 22.50 -2.77
CA ASP A 36 30.80 23.04 -4.08
C ASP A 36 29.82 22.65 -5.18
N ASP A 37 29.40 21.37 -5.23
CA ASP A 37 28.38 20.90 -6.18
C ASP A 37 27.04 21.65 -5.97
N PHE A 38 26.66 21.88 -4.71
CA PHE A 38 25.44 22.58 -4.37
C PHE A 38 25.49 24.06 -4.77
N VAL A 39 26.62 24.72 -4.52
CA VAL A 39 26.81 26.14 -4.90
C VAL A 39 26.81 26.30 -6.40
N ALA A 40 27.55 25.47 -7.12
CA ALA A 40 27.66 25.50 -8.58
C ALA A 40 26.35 25.20 -9.33
N TYR A 41 25.40 24.55 -8.68
CA TYR A 41 24.12 24.18 -9.31
C TYR A 41 23.21 25.39 -9.44
N ASN A 42 22.81 25.73 -10.66
CA ASN A 42 21.99 26.91 -10.97
C ASN A 42 20.46 26.65 -11.01
N GLY A 43 20.02 25.41 -10.83
CA GLY A 43 18.60 25.04 -10.79
C GLY A 43 17.96 25.14 -9.40
N PRO A 44 16.67 24.74 -9.28
CA PRO A 44 16.00 24.65 -8.00
C PRO A 44 16.76 23.74 -7.04
N LYS A 45 17.05 24.26 -5.85
CA LYS A 45 17.87 23.56 -4.85
C LYS A 45 17.44 23.86 -3.42
N MET A 46 17.70 22.92 -2.51
CA MET A 46 17.41 23.09 -1.08
C MET A 46 18.48 22.46 -0.20
N THR A 47 18.62 22.99 1.00
CA THR A 47 19.40 22.36 2.06
C THR A 47 18.49 21.68 3.10
N TYR A 48 18.90 20.49 3.51
CA TYR A 48 18.28 19.72 4.59
C TYR A 48 19.35 19.43 5.67
N THR A 49 19.53 20.39 6.55
CA THR A 49 20.63 20.46 7.52
C THR A 49 20.15 21.05 8.85
N LYS A 50 21.04 21.17 9.84
CA LYS A 50 20.70 21.82 11.12
C LYS A 50 20.71 23.36 11.04
N THR A 51 21.52 23.90 10.13
CA THR A 51 21.69 25.35 9.93
C THR A 51 21.72 25.66 8.44
N PRO A 52 21.17 26.81 8.00
CA PRO A 52 21.27 27.25 6.61
C PRO A 52 22.70 27.66 6.26
N PHE A 53 23.02 27.67 4.97
CA PHE A 53 24.25 28.24 4.43
C PHE A 53 24.13 29.74 4.14
N GLY A 54 22.95 30.16 3.75
CA GLY A 54 22.66 31.55 3.36
C GLY A 54 21.17 31.73 3.05
N ASN A 55 20.87 32.16 1.85
CA ASN A 55 19.49 32.44 1.41
C ASN A 55 18.90 31.34 0.52
N GLU A 56 19.34 30.11 0.63
CA GLU A 56 18.78 28.96 -0.11
C GLU A 56 17.42 28.55 0.48
N PHE A 57 16.68 27.66 -0.22
CA PHE A 57 15.52 27.01 0.37
C PHE A 57 15.99 26.02 1.45
N PHE A 58 15.84 26.42 2.69
CA PHE A 58 16.34 25.66 3.85
C PHE A 58 15.20 24.99 4.62
N VAL A 59 15.39 23.75 4.99
CA VAL A 59 14.54 23.03 5.95
C VAL A 59 15.45 22.43 7.03
N LYS A 60 15.20 22.80 8.29
CA LYS A 60 15.93 22.27 9.45
C LYS A 60 15.58 20.80 9.61
N SER A 61 16.60 19.96 9.55
CA SER A 61 16.45 18.51 9.61
C SER A 61 16.22 18.00 11.04
N ASN A 62 15.29 17.06 11.18
CA ASN A 62 15.15 16.23 12.36
C ASN A 62 16.14 15.05 12.31
N ASP A 63 16.60 14.58 13.46
CA ASP A 63 17.60 13.51 13.56
C ASP A 63 17.07 12.14 13.12
N LEU A 64 15.76 11.93 13.18
CA LEU A 64 15.09 10.69 12.77
C LEU A 64 15.56 10.14 11.42
N LEU A 65 15.84 11.01 10.43
CA LEU A 65 16.28 10.56 9.12
C LEU A 65 17.77 10.17 9.06
N PHE A 66 18.55 10.48 10.09
CA PHE A 66 19.99 10.19 10.16
C PHE A 66 20.33 9.08 11.15
N GLU A 67 19.41 8.73 12.03
CA GLU A 67 19.55 7.66 12.99
C GLU A 67 19.45 6.27 12.36
N GLN A 68 19.96 5.29 13.09
CA GLN A 68 19.78 3.86 12.78
C GLN A 68 18.88 3.24 13.87
N GLY A 69 18.16 2.18 13.48
CA GLY A 69 17.24 1.51 14.40
C GLY A 69 15.94 2.28 14.64
N VAL A 70 15.23 1.95 15.70
CA VAL A 70 13.97 2.56 16.10
C VAL A 70 14.11 3.00 17.56
N ASN A 71 13.98 4.28 17.77
CA ASN A 71 14.09 4.90 19.09
C ASN A 71 12.75 5.50 19.48
N ASP A 72 12.40 5.43 20.75
CA ASP A 72 11.27 6.16 21.28
C ASP A 72 11.56 7.66 21.25
N MET A 73 10.54 8.45 20.92
CA MET A 73 10.67 9.89 20.84
C MET A 73 9.35 10.57 21.22
N GLU A 74 9.46 11.67 21.92
CA GLU A 74 8.32 12.51 22.21
C GLU A 74 7.89 13.29 20.96
N ILE A 75 6.62 13.16 20.59
CA ILE A 75 6.04 13.85 19.45
C ILE A 75 4.94 14.78 19.92
N ILE A 76 5.16 16.07 19.72
CA ILE A 76 4.19 17.12 20.02
C ILE A 76 3.44 17.45 18.73
N ILE A 77 2.15 17.13 18.70
CA ILE A 77 1.30 17.45 17.56
C ILE A 77 0.89 18.92 17.63
N GLN A 78 1.15 19.60 16.54
CA GLN A 78 0.78 21.00 16.29
C GLN A 78 -0.04 21.09 15.00
N LYS A 79 -0.44 22.30 14.62
CA LYS A 79 -1.13 22.56 13.36
C LYS A 79 -0.29 23.43 12.44
N TRP A 80 -0.21 23.03 11.20
CA TRP A 80 0.20 23.91 10.11
C TRP A 80 -1.07 24.33 9.36
N GLU A 81 -1.57 25.51 9.69
CA GLU A 81 -2.94 25.93 9.38
C GLU A 81 -3.93 24.91 10.00
N GLU A 82 -4.81 24.29 9.18
CA GLU A 82 -5.81 23.33 9.67
C GLU A 82 -5.34 21.85 9.65
N VAL A 83 -4.05 21.59 9.35
CA VAL A 83 -3.52 20.25 9.19
C VAL A 83 -2.58 19.91 10.33
N ALA A 84 -2.79 18.74 10.97
CA ALA A 84 -1.89 18.22 11.99
C ALA A 84 -0.47 18.07 11.42
N CYS A 85 0.53 18.51 12.18
CA CYS A 85 1.93 18.40 11.83
C CYS A 85 2.79 18.25 13.10
N PHE A 86 4.03 17.83 12.95
CA PHE A 86 4.98 17.65 14.04
C PHE A 86 6.41 17.80 13.54
N PHE A 87 7.40 17.82 14.44
CA PHE A 87 8.81 18.16 14.19
C PHE A 87 8.98 19.60 13.71
N ASN A 88 8.79 20.53 14.65
CA ASN A 88 8.98 21.95 14.40
C ASN A 88 10.38 22.24 13.85
N ALA A 89 10.44 22.92 12.70
CA ALA A 89 11.68 23.26 12.01
C ALA A 89 12.24 24.65 12.39
N GLY A 90 11.47 25.41 13.15
CA GLY A 90 11.85 26.75 13.63
C GLY A 90 11.77 27.84 12.55
N PRO A 91 11.96 29.11 12.98
CA PRO A 91 11.66 30.28 12.15
C PRO A 91 12.62 30.52 10.98
N LYS A 92 13.80 29.87 10.99
CA LYS A 92 14.76 29.99 9.87
C LYS A 92 14.42 29.09 8.69
N SER A 93 13.57 28.08 8.90
CA SER A 93 13.14 27.18 7.82
C SER A 93 12.07 27.83 6.95
N PHE A 94 12.09 27.53 5.63
CA PHE A 94 11.09 28.00 4.69
C PHE A 94 9.70 27.40 4.94
N ILE A 95 9.64 26.24 5.57
CA ILE A 95 8.41 25.62 6.04
C ILE A 95 8.51 25.38 7.55
N PRO A 96 7.40 25.52 8.31
CA PRO A 96 7.45 25.54 9.77
C PRO A 96 7.76 24.17 10.41
N TYR A 97 7.62 23.09 9.65
CA TYR A 97 7.82 21.72 10.14
C TYR A 97 8.70 20.90 9.21
N ASP A 98 9.45 19.97 9.77
CA ASP A 98 10.17 18.96 8.99
C ASP A 98 9.19 17.87 8.52
N ILE A 99 8.51 18.18 7.43
CA ILE A 99 7.55 17.24 6.81
C ILE A 99 8.21 15.97 6.28
N PHE A 100 9.53 15.98 6.02
CA PHE A 100 10.24 14.78 5.55
C PHE A 100 10.37 13.76 6.67
N ALA A 101 10.83 14.18 7.85
CA ALA A 101 10.88 13.31 9.01
C ALA A 101 9.47 12.88 9.45
N ALA A 102 8.50 13.80 9.47
CA ALA A 102 7.11 13.50 9.82
C ALA A 102 6.47 12.50 8.86
N SER A 103 6.68 12.69 7.55
CA SER A 103 6.19 11.75 6.54
C SER A 103 6.86 10.38 6.65
N PHE A 104 8.17 10.34 6.90
CA PHE A 104 8.87 9.08 7.12
C PHE A 104 8.28 8.33 8.31
N TYR A 105 8.07 9.02 9.44
CA TYR A 105 7.47 8.44 10.65
C TYR A 105 6.13 7.76 10.36
N LEU A 106 5.22 8.45 9.66
CA LEU A 106 3.90 7.92 9.32
C LEU A 106 3.96 6.80 8.27
N ILE A 107 4.68 7.00 7.17
CA ILE A 107 4.71 6.04 6.04
C ILE A 107 5.45 4.76 6.41
N SER A 108 6.54 4.85 7.19
CA SER A 108 7.26 3.68 7.68
C SER A 108 6.50 2.92 8.76
N ARG A 109 5.38 3.48 9.25
CA ARG A 109 4.62 2.94 10.37
C ARG A 109 5.51 2.78 11.62
N TYR A 110 6.29 3.83 11.90
CA TYR A 110 7.33 3.80 12.93
C TYR A 110 6.80 3.38 14.30
N GLU A 111 5.57 3.81 14.66
CA GLU A 111 4.90 3.45 15.92
C GLU A 111 4.73 1.94 16.12
N GLU A 112 4.62 1.15 15.04
CA GLU A 112 4.43 -0.29 15.14
C GLU A 112 5.67 -1.05 15.59
N TYR A 113 6.84 -0.41 15.52
CA TYR A 113 8.10 -0.96 16.00
C TYR A 113 8.38 -0.57 17.47
N LEU A 114 7.63 0.39 18.02
CA LEU A 114 7.69 0.77 19.43
C LEU A 114 6.85 -0.18 20.30
N PRO A 115 7.05 -0.23 21.61
CA PRO A 115 6.20 -1.00 22.52
C PRO A 115 4.73 -0.64 22.35
N HIS A 116 3.87 -1.63 22.12
CA HIS A 116 2.44 -1.43 21.96
C HIS A 116 1.64 -2.68 22.35
N VAL A 117 0.35 -2.51 22.65
CA VAL A 117 -0.58 -3.61 22.88
C VAL A 117 -1.01 -4.19 21.54
N LYS A 118 -0.89 -5.49 21.36
CA LYS A 118 -1.28 -6.20 20.15
C LYS A 118 -2.71 -6.74 20.26
N ASP A 119 -3.41 -6.81 19.12
CA ASP A 119 -4.69 -7.52 19.06
C ASP A 119 -4.48 -9.05 19.11
N ILE A 120 -5.59 -9.81 19.08
CA ILE A 120 -5.59 -11.28 19.12
C ILE A 120 -4.80 -11.93 17.97
N HIS A 121 -4.49 -11.18 16.92
CA HIS A 121 -3.68 -11.61 15.77
C HIS A 121 -2.25 -11.05 15.81
N GLY A 122 -1.84 -10.47 16.93
CA GLY A 122 -0.50 -9.89 17.09
C GLY A 122 -0.28 -8.61 16.29
N ARG A 123 -1.34 -7.86 15.91
CA ARG A 123 -1.27 -6.66 15.07
C ARG A 123 -1.38 -5.39 15.91
N TYR A 124 -0.77 -4.32 15.42
CA TYR A 124 -0.97 -2.96 15.90
C TYR A 124 -2.36 -2.45 15.47
N THR A 125 -3.15 -1.93 16.40
CA THR A 125 -4.49 -1.44 16.10
C THR A 125 -4.51 0.04 15.75
N ALA A 126 -5.53 0.48 15.00
CA ALA A 126 -5.63 1.87 14.57
C ALA A 126 -5.78 2.84 15.75
N GLU A 127 -6.47 2.43 16.80
CA GLU A 127 -6.78 3.21 18.00
C GLU A 127 -5.52 3.59 18.78
N GLN A 128 -4.45 2.81 18.65
CA GLN A 128 -3.18 3.10 19.30
C GLN A 128 -2.36 4.15 18.56
N SER A 129 -2.66 4.37 17.26
CA SER A 129 -1.91 5.30 16.46
C SER A 129 -2.10 6.75 16.90
N MET A 130 -1.03 7.52 16.79
CA MET A 130 -1.05 8.97 16.97
C MET A 130 -2.10 9.62 16.03
N ALA A 131 -2.20 9.14 14.80
CA ALA A 131 -3.14 9.64 13.83
C ALA A 131 -4.61 9.49 14.27
N PHE A 132 -4.94 8.39 14.94
CA PHE A 132 -6.27 8.20 15.54
C PHE A 132 -6.47 9.12 16.76
N LYS A 133 -5.53 9.12 17.70
CA LYS A 133 -5.60 9.91 18.94
C LYS A 133 -5.79 11.40 18.67
N TYR A 134 -5.11 11.94 17.66
CA TYR A 134 -5.17 13.34 17.27
C TYR A 134 -6.10 13.62 16.08
N ARG A 135 -6.97 12.67 15.73
CA ARG A 135 -8.09 12.82 14.76
C ARG A 135 -7.66 13.24 13.35
N PHE A 136 -6.53 12.76 12.87
CA PHE A 136 -6.11 13.00 11.49
C PHE A 136 -5.90 11.72 10.66
N LEU A 137 -6.31 10.56 11.19
CA LEU A 137 -6.15 9.28 10.50
C LEU A 137 -6.83 9.23 9.12
N GLU A 138 -7.94 9.94 8.95
CA GLU A 138 -8.70 10.00 7.70
C GLU A 138 -8.19 11.06 6.72
N LYS A 139 -7.23 11.89 7.12
CA LYS A 139 -6.66 12.94 6.29
C LYS A 139 -5.38 12.46 5.61
N PRO A 140 -5.18 12.69 4.30
CA PRO A 140 -3.94 12.36 3.60
C PRO A 140 -2.86 13.42 3.90
N VAL A 141 -2.45 13.53 5.17
CA VAL A 141 -1.59 14.63 5.65
C VAL A 141 -0.26 14.71 4.90
N VAL A 142 0.32 13.58 4.50
CA VAL A 142 1.59 13.56 3.75
C VAL A 142 1.45 14.19 2.38
N ASP A 143 0.38 13.89 1.65
CA ASP A 143 0.09 14.54 0.36
C ASP A 143 -0.18 16.04 0.57
N ILE A 144 -0.96 16.42 1.59
CA ILE A 144 -1.25 17.83 1.90
C ILE A 144 0.06 18.59 2.20
N TRP A 145 0.95 18.02 3.02
CA TRP A 145 2.25 18.64 3.31
C TRP A 145 3.13 18.76 2.07
N ALA A 146 3.11 17.75 1.18
CA ALA A 146 3.86 17.79 -0.07
C ALA A 146 3.39 18.95 -0.97
N TYR A 147 2.09 19.18 -1.09
CA TYR A 147 1.57 20.32 -1.87
C TYR A 147 1.81 21.68 -1.21
N LYS A 148 1.80 21.76 0.13
CA LYS A 148 2.25 22.95 0.85
C LYS A 148 3.73 23.26 0.61
N LEU A 149 4.58 22.23 0.62
CA LEU A 149 5.99 22.34 0.23
C LEU A 149 6.13 22.84 -1.21
N LEU A 150 5.37 22.27 -2.15
CA LEU A 150 5.40 22.72 -3.55
C LEU A 150 5.04 24.21 -3.69
N LYS A 151 4.03 24.66 -2.95
CA LYS A 151 3.65 26.08 -2.94
C LYS A 151 4.83 26.95 -2.48
N ALA A 152 5.45 26.62 -1.36
CA ALA A 152 6.62 27.35 -0.84
C ALA A 152 7.82 27.30 -1.80
N PHE A 153 8.03 26.14 -2.48
CA PHE A 153 9.07 26.03 -3.52
C PHE A 153 8.81 26.95 -4.71
N LYS A 154 7.56 27.06 -5.16
CA LYS A 154 7.18 27.95 -6.28
C LYS A 154 7.31 29.44 -5.94
N GLU A 155 7.12 29.80 -4.68
CA GLU A 155 7.37 31.18 -4.21
C GLU A 155 8.86 31.55 -4.35
N LYS A 156 9.77 30.58 -4.11
CA LYS A 156 11.21 30.79 -4.26
C LYS A 156 11.73 30.56 -5.68
N PHE A 157 11.14 29.61 -6.40
CA PHE A 157 11.51 29.20 -7.75
C PHE A 157 10.28 29.24 -8.66
N PRO A 158 9.86 30.44 -9.14
CA PRO A 158 8.64 30.59 -9.95
C PRO A 158 8.63 29.76 -11.23
N ASP A 159 9.81 29.56 -11.84
CA ASP A 159 10.00 28.81 -13.08
C ASP A 159 10.08 27.28 -12.87
N LEU A 160 9.81 26.78 -11.66
CA LEU A 160 9.81 25.35 -11.40
C LEU A 160 8.68 24.65 -12.16
N GLU A 161 9.05 23.91 -13.18
CA GLU A 161 8.14 23.05 -13.93
C GLU A 161 7.85 21.77 -13.16
N TYR A 162 6.60 21.35 -13.18
CA TYR A 162 6.14 20.07 -12.59
C TYR A 162 4.90 19.56 -13.33
N GLU A 163 4.74 18.24 -13.30
CA GLU A 163 3.56 17.59 -13.86
C GLU A 163 2.44 17.51 -12.81
N ASN A 164 1.21 17.78 -13.23
CA ASN A 164 0.04 17.55 -12.38
C ASN A 164 -0.33 16.07 -12.36
N ARG A 165 -0.61 15.53 -11.19
CA ARG A 165 -1.19 14.19 -11.07
C ARG A 165 -2.60 14.16 -11.66
N SER A 166 -2.85 13.21 -12.52
CA SER A 166 -4.21 12.92 -12.98
C SER A 166 -4.90 11.94 -12.02
N TYR A 167 -6.20 12.10 -11.86
CA TYR A 167 -7.02 11.11 -11.15
C TYR A 167 -7.04 9.79 -11.92
N GLU A 168 -6.81 8.69 -11.22
CA GLU A 168 -6.91 7.35 -11.79
C GLU A 168 -7.68 6.45 -10.80
N PHE A 169 -8.75 5.83 -11.28
CA PHE A 169 -9.49 4.84 -10.51
C PHE A 169 -9.00 3.44 -10.87
N ILE A 170 -8.62 2.67 -9.86
CA ILE A 170 -8.18 1.28 -10.00
C ILE A 170 -9.05 0.42 -9.10
N SER A 171 -9.78 -0.50 -9.70
CA SER A 171 -10.54 -1.52 -8.96
C SER A 171 -9.61 -2.65 -8.54
N THR A 172 -9.61 -3.00 -7.27
CA THR A 172 -8.89 -4.18 -6.76
C THR A 172 -9.89 -5.20 -6.22
N VAL A 173 -9.73 -6.45 -6.62
CA VAL A 173 -10.62 -7.55 -6.25
C VAL A 173 -9.82 -8.66 -5.59
N ASP A 174 -10.05 -8.89 -4.31
CA ASP A 174 -9.43 -9.99 -3.57
C ASP A 174 -10.26 -11.27 -3.74
N ILE A 175 -9.64 -12.31 -4.29
CA ILE A 175 -10.26 -13.61 -4.54
C ILE A 175 -9.73 -14.62 -3.51
N ASP A 176 -10.40 -14.64 -2.36
CA ASP A 176 -10.13 -15.65 -1.32
C ASP A 176 -10.74 -17.00 -1.73
N ASN A 177 -11.97 -16.97 -2.23
CA ASN A 177 -12.68 -18.15 -2.73
C ASN A 177 -13.35 -17.85 -4.07
N ALA A 178 -12.87 -18.51 -5.13
CA ALA A 178 -13.42 -18.35 -6.47
C ALA A 178 -14.81 -18.95 -6.62
N TYR A 179 -15.13 -20.00 -5.84
CA TYR A 179 -16.39 -20.74 -5.94
C TYR A 179 -16.96 -21.09 -4.57
N ALA A 180 -18.27 -20.92 -4.38
CA ALA A 180 -18.98 -21.28 -3.17
C ALA A 180 -19.14 -22.78 -3.02
N TYR A 181 -19.49 -23.49 -4.09
CA TYR A 181 -19.80 -24.93 -4.07
C TYR A 181 -18.99 -25.73 -5.08
N LYS A 182 -18.73 -25.16 -6.29
CA LYS A 182 -17.96 -25.84 -7.34
C LYS A 182 -16.51 -26.07 -6.95
N HIS A 183 -15.91 -27.11 -7.55
CA HIS A 183 -14.47 -27.41 -7.46
C HIS A 183 -13.91 -27.64 -6.04
N LYS A 184 -14.77 -27.79 -5.03
CA LYS A 184 -14.37 -28.22 -3.67
C LYS A 184 -14.02 -29.72 -3.66
N SER A 185 -13.27 -30.16 -2.64
CA SER A 185 -13.04 -31.59 -2.44
C SER A 185 -14.32 -32.30 -2.02
N LEU A 186 -14.45 -33.59 -2.32
CA LEU A 186 -15.61 -34.40 -1.93
C LEU A 186 -15.86 -34.32 -0.41
N VAL A 187 -14.80 -34.42 0.40
CA VAL A 187 -14.91 -34.31 1.87
C VAL A 187 -15.53 -32.97 2.30
N ARG A 188 -15.13 -31.86 1.67
CA ARG A 188 -15.71 -30.54 1.98
C ARG A 188 -17.16 -30.41 1.49
N SER A 189 -17.46 -31.00 0.35
CA SER A 189 -18.82 -31.00 -0.18
C SER A 189 -19.76 -31.76 0.72
N ILE A 190 -19.37 -32.95 1.19
CA ILE A 190 -20.09 -33.77 2.15
C ILE A 190 -20.20 -33.08 3.51
N GLY A 191 -19.09 -32.55 4.06
CA GLY A 191 -19.08 -31.82 5.31
C GLY A 191 -20.00 -30.59 5.30
N GLY A 192 -20.00 -29.85 4.18
CA GLY A 192 -20.91 -28.73 4.00
C GLY A 192 -22.38 -29.17 3.90
N PHE A 193 -22.66 -30.30 3.25
CA PHE A 193 -24.01 -30.88 3.17
C PHE A 193 -24.50 -31.31 4.58
N VAL A 194 -23.68 -32.03 5.35
CA VAL A 194 -24.01 -32.47 6.71
C VAL A 194 -24.26 -31.25 7.63
N ASN A 195 -23.43 -30.22 7.52
CA ASN A 195 -23.63 -28.99 8.28
C ASN A 195 -24.92 -28.25 7.92
N ASP A 196 -25.24 -28.14 6.61
CA ASP A 196 -26.49 -27.53 6.15
C ASP A 196 -27.71 -28.36 6.60
N LEU A 197 -27.60 -29.69 6.62
CA LEU A 197 -28.65 -30.60 7.13
C LEU A 197 -28.84 -30.46 8.65
N ALA A 198 -27.74 -30.44 9.41
CA ALA A 198 -27.79 -30.26 10.86
C ALA A 198 -28.40 -28.91 11.30
N GLN A 199 -28.30 -27.89 10.44
CA GLN A 199 -28.87 -26.58 10.66
C GLN A 199 -30.25 -26.38 9.99
N PHE A 200 -30.85 -27.45 9.46
CA PHE A 200 -32.16 -27.43 8.74
C PHE A 200 -32.21 -26.42 7.56
N LYS A 201 -31.04 -26.14 6.92
CA LYS A 201 -30.93 -25.20 5.79
C LYS A 201 -31.23 -25.88 4.44
N LEU A 202 -32.46 -26.41 4.28
CA LEU A 202 -32.90 -27.19 3.11
C LEU A 202 -32.70 -26.43 1.79
N LEU A 203 -32.94 -25.12 1.76
CA LEU A 203 -32.73 -24.28 0.59
C LEU A 203 -31.25 -24.22 0.16
N ASN A 204 -30.31 -24.22 1.10
CA ASN A 204 -28.88 -24.26 0.80
C ASN A 204 -28.49 -25.61 0.17
N ILE A 205 -29.10 -26.69 0.66
CA ILE A 205 -28.88 -28.04 0.12
C ILE A 205 -29.34 -28.11 -1.33
N LEU A 206 -30.57 -27.68 -1.63
CA LEU A 206 -31.11 -27.63 -2.99
C LEU A 206 -30.28 -26.75 -3.90
N HIS A 207 -29.85 -25.57 -3.40
CA HIS A 207 -29.00 -24.67 -4.16
C HIS A 207 -27.62 -25.29 -4.45
N ARG A 208 -27.02 -25.97 -3.47
CA ARG A 208 -25.74 -26.69 -3.63
C ARG A 208 -25.83 -27.73 -4.73
N PHE A 209 -26.89 -28.58 -4.71
CA PHE A 209 -27.13 -29.55 -5.78
C PHE A 209 -27.30 -28.91 -7.13
N ALA A 210 -28.13 -27.88 -7.24
CA ALA A 210 -28.36 -27.18 -8.50
C ALA A 210 -27.05 -26.59 -9.09
N VAL A 211 -26.14 -26.08 -8.24
CA VAL A 211 -24.84 -25.55 -8.69
C VAL A 211 -23.88 -26.66 -9.07
N VAL A 212 -23.79 -27.76 -8.29
CA VAL A 212 -22.89 -28.87 -8.57
C VAL A 212 -23.28 -29.58 -9.87
N PHE A 213 -24.58 -29.74 -10.14
CA PHE A 213 -25.10 -30.30 -11.38
C PHE A 213 -25.19 -29.30 -12.56
N ASN A 214 -24.63 -28.10 -12.41
CA ASN A 214 -24.63 -27.01 -13.41
C ASN A 214 -26.02 -26.52 -13.83
N ILE A 215 -27.05 -26.74 -13.03
CA ILE A 215 -28.41 -26.20 -13.27
C ILE A 215 -28.43 -24.70 -12.93
N LYS A 216 -27.63 -24.27 -11.94
CA LYS A 216 -27.47 -22.86 -11.57
C LYS A 216 -25.99 -22.46 -11.56
N LYS A 217 -25.72 -21.17 -11.80
CA LYS A 217 -24.39 -20.59 -11.68
C LYS A 217 -23.98 -20.55 -10.20
N ASP A 218 -22.68 -20.76 -9.92
CA ASP A 218 -22.16 -20.65 -8.54
C ASP A 218 -22.30 -19.20 -8.04
N PRO A 219 -22.77 -18.96 -6.80
CA PRO A 219 -22.99 -17.62 -6.29
C PRO A 219 -21.72 -16.73 -6.27
N PHE A 220 -20.54 -17.34 -6.18
CA PHE A 220 -19.27 -16.60 -6.18
C PHE A 220 -18.68 -16.42 -7.58
N ASP A 221 -19.21 -17.13 -8.56
CA ASP A 221 -18.81 -16.99 -9.97
C ASP A 221 -19.44 -15.73 -10.57
N THR A 222 -18.89 -14.58 -10.22
CA THR A 222 -19.29 -13.25 -10.70
C THR A 222 -18.28 -12.65 -11.67
N PHE A 223 -17.34 -13.44 -12.17
CA PHE A 223 -16.20 -12.98 -12.98
C PHE A 223 -16.64 -12.29 -14.27
N ASP A 224 -17.63 -12.84 -14.97
CA ASP A 224 -18.20 -12.22 -16.19
C ASP A 224 -18.69 -10.79 -15.93
N ARG A 225 -19.32 -10.55 -14.76
CA ARG A 225 -19.80 -9.23 -14.38
C ARG A 225 -18.65 -8.25 -14.19
N PHE A 226 -17.56 -8.67 -13.55
CA PHE A 226 -16.37 -7.84 -13.40
C PHE A 226 -15.74 -7.50 -14.76
N ILE A 227 -15.62 -8.50 -15.64
CA ILE A 227 -15.08 -8.32 -17.00
C ILE A 227 -15.95 -7.34 -17.79
N HIS A 228 -17.27 -7.50 -17.74
CA HIS A 228 -18.22 -6.63 -18.42
C HIS A 228 -18.12 -5.19 -17.91
N THR A 229 -18.24 -4.97 -16.59
CA THR A 229 -18.12 -3.64 -15.99
C THR A 229 -16.78 -2.97 -16.32
N ARG A 230 -15.68 -3.74 -16.29
CA ARG A 230 -14.36 -3.24 -16.67
C ARG A 230 -14.34 -2.76 -18.12
N LYS A 231 -14.92 -3.54 -19.05
CA LYS A 231 -14.98 -3.18 -20.47
C LYS A 231 -15.83 -1.93 -20.71
N GLU A 232 -17.02 -1.89 -20.13
CA GLU A 232 -17.95 -0.77 -20.30
C GLU A 232 -17.43 0.54 -19.72
N GLN A 233 -16.84 0.50 -18.53
CA GLN A 233 -16.42 1.68 -17.79
C GLN A 233 -14.92 2.00 -17.99
N ASN A 234 -14.22 1.23 -18.81
CA ASN A 234 -12.76 1.33 -19.01
C ASN A 234 -11.97 1.41 -17.69
N ILE A 235 -12.39 0.64 -16.68
CA ILE A 235 -11.79 0.63 -15.34
C ILE A 235 -10.56 -0.27 -15.33
N LYS A 236 -9.42 0.23 -14.88
CA LYS A 236 -8.27 -0.64 -14.59
C LYS A 236 -8.59 -1.52 -13.39
N THR A 237 -8.43 -2.83 -13.57
CA THR A 237 -8.74 -3.83 -12.53
C THR A 237 -7.52 -4.69 -12.23
N ILE A 238 -7.33 -5.02 -10.96
CA ILE A 238 -6.31 -5.96 -10.49
C ILE A 238 -7.01 -7.04 -9.67
N PHE A 239 -6.83 -8.30 -10.05
CA PHE A 239 -7.31 -9.43 -9.27
C PHE A 239 -6.18 -9.99 -8.41
N PHE A 240 -6.38 -10.05 -7.09
CA PHE A 240 -5.45 -10.66 -6.16
C PHE A 240 -5.95 -12.05 -5.77
N PHE A 241 -5.18 -13.08 -6.11
CA PHE A 241 -5.55 -14.46 -5.83
C PHE A 241 -4.85 -15.01 -4.59
N LEU A 242 -5.61 -15.57 -3.66
CA LEU A 242 -5.11 -16.34 -2.54
C LEU A 242 -4.75 -17.75 -3.05
N ILE A 243 -3.44 -18.04 -3.09
CA ILE A 243 -2.92 -19.30 -3.62
C ILE A 243 -2.02 -20.06 -2.64
N GLY A 244 -2.05 -19.68 -1.37
CA GLY A 244 -1.38 -20.38 -0.27
C GLY A 244 -1.82 -21.84 -0.14
N ASP A 245 -1.32 -22.52 0.87
CA ASP A 245 -1.82 -23.83 1.24
C ASP A 245 -3.06 -23.66 2.16
N TYR A 246 -3.93 -24.67 2.17
CA TYR A 246 -5.14 -24.61 3.00
C TYR A 246 -4.78 -24.58 4.49
N THR A 247 -5.36 -23.64 5.22
CA THR A 247 -5.19 -23.53 6.68
C THR A 247 -6.53 -23.24 7.36
N THR A 248 -6.55 -23.14 8.69
CA THR A 248 -7.72 -22.72 9.46
C THR A 248 -8.15 -21.26 9.15
N PHE A 249 -7.21 -20.42 8.74
CA PHE A 249 -7.47 -19.02 8.40
C PHE A 249 -7.66 -18.78 6.91
N ASP A 250 -7.13 -19.68 6.06
CA ASP A 250 -7.15 -19.59 4.61
C ASP A 250 -7.91 -20.77 4.00
N THR A 251 -9.23 -20.67 3.95
CA THR A 251 -10.12 -21.76 3.51
C THR A 251 -10.49 -21.61 2.02
N HIS A 252 -9.54 -21.68 1.13
CA HIS A 252 -9.74 -21.51 -0.30
C HIS A 252 -9.71 -22.82 -1.10
N VAL A 253 -10.05 -22.77 -2.38
CA VAL A 253 -9.85 -23.86 -3.32
C VAL A 253 -8.38 -23.89 -3.71
N SER A 254 -7.73 -25.07 -3.57
CA SER A 254 -6.29 -25.21 -3.86
C SER A 254 -5.91 -24.68 -5.24
N ALA A 255 -4.87 -23.86 -5.29
CA ALA A 255 -4.29 -23.34 -6.54
C ALA A 255 -3.68 -24.44 -7.43
N SER A 256 -3.49 -25.67 -6.92
CA SER A 256 -3.04 -26.81 -7.70
C SER A 256 -4.14 -27.39 -8.61
N LYS A 257 -5.42 -27.10 -8.34
CA LYS A 257 -6.52 -27.58 -9.17
C LYS A 257 -6.54 -26.87 -10.53
N THR A 258 -6.77 -27.67 -11.58
CA THR A 258 -6.80 -27.20 -12.96
C THR A 258 -7.76 -26.00 -13.13
N ASN A 259 -8.96 -26.07 -12.56
CA ASN A 259 -9.95 -25.01 -12.69
C ASN A 259 -9.52 -23.68 -12.04
N SER A 260 -8.80 -23.71 -10.90
CA SER A 260 -8.25 -22.48 -10.31
C SER A 260 -7.16 -21.88 -11.20
N ARG A 261 -6.33 -22.70 -11.81
CA ARG A 261 -5.28 -22.26 -12.75
C ARG A 261 -5.87 -21.68 -14.03
N LEU A 262 -6.93 -22.30 -14.57
CA LEU A 262 -7.64 -21.79 -15.74
C LEU A 262 -8.28 -20.43 -15.46
N LEU A 263 -8.96 -20.29 -14.32
CA LEU A 263 -9.54 -19.01 -13.91
C LEU A 263 -8.49 -17.90 -13.78
N ILE A 264 -7.34 -18.20 -13.14
CA ILE A 264 -6.25 -17.20 -13.02
C ILE A 264 -5.76 -16.76 -14.40
N LYS A 265 -5.58 -17.69 -15.33
CA LYS A 265 -5.17 -17.39 -16.71
C LYS A 265 -6.23 -16.59 -17.47
N GLU A 266 -7.49 -16.98 -17.34
CA GLU A 266 -8.61 -16.25 -17.92
C GLU A 266 -8.66 -14.79 -17.41
N MET A 267 -8.54 -14.58 -16.10
CA MET A 267 -8.52 -13.22 -15.55
C MET A 267 -7.32 -12.41 -16.04
N LEU A 268 -6.17 -13.06 -16.28
CA LEU A 268 -4.98 -12.40 -16.82
C LEU A 268 -5.20 -11.84 -18.23
N ASP A 269 -6.04 -12.45 -19.04
CA ASP A 269 -6.38 -11.97 -20.40
C ASP A 269 -7.15 -10.63 -20.35
N TYR A 270 -7.82 -10.36 -19.25
CA TYR A 270 -8.64 -9.15 -19.11
C TYR A 270 -8.04 -8.11 -18.16
N ALA A 271 -7.26 -8.49 -17.16
CA ALA A 271 -6.80 -7.58 -16.10
C ALA A 271 -5.44 -8.00 -15.57
N SER A 272 -4.82 -7.13 -14.77
CA SER A 272 -3.60 -7.49 -14.03
C SER A 272 -3.93 -8.51 -12.93
N VAL A 273 -3.01 -9.45 -12.72
CA VAL A 273 -3.12 -10.45 -11.65
C VAL A 273 -2.01 -10.24 -10.64
N GLY A 274 -2.34 -10.30 -9.37
CA GLY A 274 -1.42 -10.17 -8.24
C GLY A 274 -1.61 -11.27 -7.20
N LEU A 275 -0.67 -11.38 -6.28
CA LEU A 275 -0.73 -12.32 -5.16
C LEU A 275 -1.51 -11.71 -4.00
N HIS A 276 -2.52 -12.43 -3.50
CA HIS A 276 -3.05 -12.25 -2.15
C HIS A 276 -2.28 -13.17 -1.20
N PRO A 277 -1.39 -12.63 -0.34
CA PRO A 277 -0.60 -13.45 0.56
C PRO A 277 -1.48 -14.17 1.60
N SER A 278 -1.14 -15.43 1.92
CA SER A 278 -1.85 -16.18 2.96
C SER A 278 -1.56 -15.63 4.36
N TYR A 279 -2.38 -16.00 5.34
CA TYR A 279 -2.29 -15.50 6.72
C TYR A 279 -0.88 -15.72 7.33
N PHE A 280 -0.30 -16.89 7.15
CA PHE A 280 0.98 -17.23 7.75
C PHE A 280 2.21 -16.62 7.05
N THR A 281 2.04 -15.96 5.91
CA THR A 281 3.14 -15.22 5.25
C THR A 281 3.54 -13.96 5.99
N MET A 282 2.72 -13.45 6.91
CA MET A 282 2.92 -12.18 7.60
C MET A 282 4.31 -12.08 8.28
N ASN A 283 4.79 -13.18 8.83
CA ASN A 283 6.10 -13.25 9.49
C ASN A 283 7.00 -14.35 8.88
N ASN A 284 6.69 -14.82 7.67
CA ASN A 284 7.39 -15.91 7.00
C ASN A 284 7.73 -15.52 5.54
N ALA A 285 8.86 -14.83 5.38
CA ALA A 285 9.32 -14.40 4.06
C ALA A 285 9.60 -15.58 3.09
N PRO A 286 10.15 -16.73 3.49
CA PRO A 286 10.26 -17.91 2.63
C PRO A 286 8.92 -18.40 2.11
N LEU A 287 7.88 -18.46 2.96
CA LEU A 287 6.53 -18.85 2.54
C LEU A 287 5.95 -17.87 1.52
N LEU A 288 6.09 -16.58 1.77
CA LEU A 288 5.67 -15.54 0.83
C LEU A 288 6.36 -15.71 -0.53
N LYS A 289 7.65 -15.98 -0.54
CA LYS A 289 8.42 -16.26 -1.77
C LYS A 289 7.89 -17.49 -2.50
N LYS A 290 7.62 -18.57 -1.79
CA LYS A 290 7.03 -19.81 -2.35
C LYS A 290 5.67 -19.55 -3.01
N GLU A 291 4.80 -18.80 -2.36
CA GLU A 291 3.49 -18.42 -2.93
C GLU A 291 3.62 -17.56 -4.16
N LYS A 292 4.51 -16.55 -4.12
CA LYS A 292 4.83 -15.73 -5.27
C LYS A 292 5.28 -16.56 -6.47
N GLU A 293 6.28 -17.44 -6.28
CA GLU A 293 6.79 -18.31 -7.34
C GLU A 293 5.72 -19.28 -7.86
N ARG A 294 4.78 -19.69 -7.01
CA ARG A 294 3.63 -20.52 -7.40
C ARG A 294 2.72 -19.73 -8.37
N LEU A 295 2.41 -18.49 -8.07
CA LEU A 295 1.60 -17.66 -8.96
C LEU A 295 2.33 -17.36 -10.27
N GLU A 296 3.60 -16.99 -10.22
CA GLU A 296 4.43 -16.72 -11.40
C GLU A 296 4.49 -17.93 -12.36
N ARG A 297 4.56 -19.15 -11.82
CA ARG A 297 4.46 -20.37 -12.64
C ARG A 297 3.10 -20.58 -13.28
N ILE A 298 2.00 -20.12 -12.66
CA ILE A 298 0.67 -20.21 -13.22
C ILE A 298 0.49 -19.22 -14.38
N ILE A 299 0.94 -17.98 -14.18
CA ILE A 299 0.75 -16.88 -15.14
C ILE A 299 1.88 -16.79 -16.18
N ASN A 300 2.94 -17.57 -16.03
CA ASN A 300 4.16 -17.56 -16.87
C ASN A 300 4.82 -16.17 -16.98
N THR A 301 4.66 -15.32 -15.99
CA THR A 301 5.18 -13.94 -15.98
C THR A 301 5.66 -13.59 -14.56
N PRO A 302 6.83 -12.93 -14.42
CA PRO A 302 7.30 -12.48 -13.12
C PRO A 302 6.38 -11.41 -12.56
N ILE A 303 6.03 -11.54 -11.29
CA ILE A 303 5.27 -10.50 -10.57
C ILE A 303 6.27 -9.46 -10.04
N PRO A 304 6.11 -8.18 -10.39
CA PRO A 304 7.03 -7.14 -9.96
C PRO A 304 7.11 -7.07 -8.44
N THR A 305 8.31 -7.26 -7.89
CA THR A 305 8.58 -7.15 -6.45
C THR A 305 9.13 -5.80 -6.04
N LYS A 306 9.53 -4.97 -7.00
CA LYS A 306 10.12 -3.67 -6.72
C LYS A 306 9.06 -2.60 -6.59
N SER A 307 9.21 -1.78 -5.58
CA SER A 307 8.40 -0.60 -5.25
C SER A 307 8.37 0.51 -6.33
N GLY A 308 8.79 0.22 -7.53
CA GLY A 308 8.82 1.15 -8.67
C GLY A 308 7.71 0.97 -9.70
N ASN A 309 7.02 -0.17 -9.73
CA ASN A 309 5.85 -0.31 -10.59
C ASN A 309 4.59 0.09 -9.83
N LYS A 310 3.76 0.89 -10.48
CA LYS A 310 2.49 1.45 -9.94
C LYS A 310 1.56 0.41 -9.29
N TYR A 311 1.78 -0.89 -9.49
CA TYR A 311 0.84 -1.96 -9.13
C TYR A 311 1.48 -3.19 -8.49
N GLY A 312 2.74 -3.11 -8.07
CA GLY A 312 3.44 -4.21 -7.42
C GLY A 312 3.13 -4.30 -5.93
N CYS A 313 2.02 -4.88 -5.55
CA CYS A 313 1.76 -5.24 -4.16
C CYS A 313 2.44 -6.55 -3.82
N ILE A 314 3.75 -6.53 -3.58
CA ILE A 314 4.44 -7.57 -2.82
C ILE A 314 5.58 -6.91 -2.08
N GLY A 315 5.32 -6.52 -0.88
CA GLY A 315 6.30 -6.29 0.15
C GLY A 315 5.73 -6.86 1.43
N PRO A 316 6.51 -7.07 2.48
CA PRO A 316 5.98 -7.33 3.80
C PRO A 316 5.32 -6.04 4.35
N MET A 317 4.42 -5.45 3.58
CA MET A 317 3.47 -4.50 4.11
C MET A 317 2.45 -5.34 4.85
N LYS A 318 2.30 -5.08 6.14
CA LYS A 318 1.08 -5.36 6.89
C LYS A 318 -0.05 -4.58 6.21
N LEU A 319 -0.51 -5.09 5.05
CA LEU A 319 -1.67 -4.54 4.37
C LEU A 319 -2.87 -4.79 5.29
N LYS A 320 -3.22 -3.79 6.10
CA LYS A 320 -4.58 -3.70 6.59
C LYS A 320 -5.48 -3.75 5.37
N LYS A 321 -6.40 -4.73 5.34
CA LYS A 321 -7.50 -4.81 4.39
C LYS A 321 -8.21 -3.46 4.36
N VAL A 322 -7.93 -2.63 3.39
CA VAL A 322 -8.85 -1.58 2.99
C VAL A 322 -9.93 -2.32 2.20
N ARG A 323 -10.92 -2.80 2.93
CA ARG A 323 -12.10 -3.42 2.36
C ARG A 323 -12.99 -2.29 1.85
N ILE A 324 -12.81 -1.91 0.60
CA ILE A 324 -13.83 -1.11 -0.09
C ILE A 324 -14.99 -2.06 -0.34
N LYS A 325 -15.95 -2.08 0.57
CA LYS A 325 -17.21 -2.77 0.41
C LYS A 325 -18.03 -1.95 -0.59
N MET A 326 -17.92 -2.24 -1.88
CA MET A 326 -18.92 -1.77 -2.82
C MET A 326 -20.23 -2.52 -2.53
N THR A 327 -21.12 -1.91 -1.78
CA THR A 327 -22.51 -2.32 -1.75
C THR A 327 -23.18 -1.68 -2.95
N ILE A 328 -23.30 -2.42 -4.04
CA ILE A 328 -24.15 -2.02 -5.17
C ILE A 328 -25.58 -2.41 -4.76
N LYS A 329 -26.44 -1.40 -4.52
CA LYS A 329 -27.89 -1.57 -4.44
C LYS A 329 -28.45 -1.85 -5.82
#